data_b7279b3d9f6eee3f619ba209448f3c0f
#
_entry.id   b7279b3d9f6eee3f619ba209448f3c0f
#
_cell.length_a   1.000
_cell.length_b   1.000
_cell.length_c   1.000
_cell.angle_alpha   90.00
_cell.angle_beta   90.00
_cell.angle_gamma   90.00
#
_symmetry.space_group_name_H-M   'P 1'
#
loop_
_entity.id
_entity.type
_entity.pdbx_description
1 polymer ?
#
loop_
_entity_poly.entity_id
_entity_poly.type
_entity_poly.pdbx_seq_one_letter_code
_entity_poly.pdbx_strand_id
1 'polypeptide(L)'
;ILDELREKDLVKAGTERARSLAPQKFVSRSDLDSAEAAERSAAAAVQQARALVTSARIDLGYASVTAPISGRANKQQVTEGALVGEGSATLLTTIDQIDPLYVNFSMNSQELAQLQAAQSQGSVELSGVGKTTIDVLLGDGSKYAHSGTLDFSSVTVDPGTGTVSLRATLPNPEHVLLPGAFV
;
A
#
# COMPACT_ATOMS: atom_id res chain seq x y z
N ILE A 1 -12.87 22.12 19.93
CA ILE A 1 -11.84 21.30 20.61
C ILE A 1 -11.22 22.04 21.79
N LEU A 2 -10.77 23.30 21.63
CA LEU A 2 -10.15 24.03 22.75
C LEU A 2 -11.14 24.25 23.89
N ASP A 3 -12.39 24.54 23.58
CA ASP A 3 -13.45 24.75 24.59
C ASP A 3 -13.81 23.42 25.27
N GLU A 4 -13.96 22.33 24.55
CA GLU A 4 -14.21 21.00 25.14
C GLU A 4 -13.02 20.51 26.00
N LEU A 5 -11.78 20.85 25.61
CA LEU A 5 -10.61 20.53 26.44
C LEU A 5 -10.63 21.30 27.76
N ARG A 6 -10.96 22.60 27.73
CA ARG A 6 -11.10 23.43 28.93
C ARG A 6 -12.22 22.94 29.82
N GLU A 7 -13.37 22.60 29.25
CA GLU A 7 -14.51 22.06 29.98
C GLU A 7 -14.16 20.72 30.64
N LYS A 8 -13.54 19.82 29.91
CA LYS A 8 -13.05 18.55 30.44
C LYS A 8 -12.11 18.76 31.65
N ASP A 9 -11.15 19.68 31.54
CA ASP A 9 -10.19 19.94 32.62
C ASP A 9 -10.87 20.55 33.85
N LEU A 10 -11.86 21.45 33.67
CA LEU A 10 -12.66 22.01 34.76
C LEU A 10 -13.51 20.93 35.44
N VAL A 11 -14.20 20.09 34.66
CA VAL A 11 -15.04 19.02 35.20
C VAL A 11 -14.16 17.99 35.93
N LYS A 12 -13.02 17.61 35.37
CA LYS A 12 -12.06 16.70 36.01
C LYS A 12 -11.57 17.24 37.36
N ALA A 13 -11.18 18.51 37.40
CA ALA A 13 -10.78 19.15 38.67
C ALA A 13 -11.91 19.19 39.71
N GLY A 14 -13.17 19.32 39.25
CA GLY A 14 -14.37 19.21 40.10
C GLY A 14 -14.54 17.81 40.65
N THR A 15 -14.43 16.78 39.80
CA THR A 15 -14.55 15.37 40.19
C THR A 15 -13.45 14.96 41.16
N GLU A 16 -12.20 15.36 40.95
CA GLU A 16 -11.08 15.08 41.84
C GLU A 16 -11.31 15.70 43.24
N ARG A 17 -11.85 16.91 43.33
CA ARG A 17 -12.26 17.55 44.58
C ARG A 17 -13.38 16.76 45.28
N ALA A 18 -14.43 16.37 44.56
CA ALA A 18 -15.51 15.57 45.09
C ALA A 18 -15.01 14.21 45.61
N ARG A 19 -14.11 13.55 44.86
CA ARG A 19 -13.48 12.27 45.24
C ARG A 19 -12.63 12.40 46.51
N SER A 20 -11.93 13.51 46.68
CA SER A 20 -11.11 13.75 47.90
C SER A 20 -11.96 14.05 49.14
N LEU A 21 -13.16 14.62 49.00
CA LEU A 21 -14.06 14.97 50.08
C LEU A 21 -15.06 13.84 50.42
N ALA A 22 -15.29 12.90 49.53
CA ALA A 22 -16.23 11.79 49.75
C ALA A 22 -15.88 10.91 50.97
N PRO A 23 -14.60 10.53 51.26
CA PRO A 23 -14.25 9.78 52.44
C PRO A 23 -14.56 10.51 53.75
N GLN A 24 -14.54 11.84 53.70
CA GLN A 24 -14.82 12.69 54.88
C GLN A 24 -16.32 12.96 55.05
N LYS A 25 -17.19 12.35 54.22
CA LYS A 25 -18.66 12.53 54.20
C LYS A 25 -19.13 13.98 53.94
N PHE A 26 -18.30 14.85 53.37
CA PHE A 26 -18.70 16.18 52.97
C PHE A 26 -19.43 16.22 51.63
N VAL A 27 -19.37 15.12 50.83
CA VAL A 27 -20.04 14.97 49.55
C VAL A 27 -20.87 13.68 49.62
N SER A 28 -22.10 13.71 49.11
CA SER A 28 -22.93 12.52 49.04
C SER A 28 -22.42 11.57 47.92
N ARG A 29 -22.80 10.28 48.03
CA ARG A 29 -22.49 9.32 46.94
C ARG A 29 -23.12 9.72 45.61
N SER A 30 -24.35 10.23 45.66
CA SER A 30 -25.04 10.72 44.46
C SER A 30 -24.33 11.88 43.80
N ASP A 31 -23.74 12.79 44.57
CA ASP A 31 -23.00 13.92 44.00
C ASP A 31 -21.66 13.47 43.37
N LEU A 32 -21.00 12.49 44.02
CA LEU A 32 -19.79 11.89 43.45
C LEU A 32 -20.09 11.15 42.13
N ASP A 33 -21.14 10.33 42.13
CA ASP A 33 -21.57 9.59 40.94
C ASP A 33 -21.94 10.56 39.79
N SER A 34 -22.60 11.67 40.11
CA SER A 34 -22.95 12.73 39.16
C SER A 34 -21.71 13.43 38.61
N ALA A 35 -20.72 13.76 39.46
CA ALA A 35 -19.47 14.35 39.04
C ALA A 35 -18.66 13.39 38.13
N GLU A 36 -18.61 12.12 38.45
CA GLU A 36 -17.97 11.11 37.61
C GLU A 36 -18.69 10.87 36.28
N ALA A 37 -20.02 10.95 36.27
CA ALA A 37 -20.78 10.89 35.02
C ALA A 37 -20.50 12.12 34.15
N ALA A 38 -20.41 13.31 34.73
CA ALA A 38 -20.06 14.54 34.03
C ALA A 38 -18.62 14.47 33.44
N GLU A 39 -17.66 13.92 34.19
CA GLU A 39 -16.29 13.73 33.72
C GLU A 39 -16.25 12.77 32.50
N ARG A 40 -16.98 11.65 32.57
CA ARG A 40 -17.08 10.72 31.43
C ARG A 40 -17.73 11.37 30.19
N SER A 41 -18.78 12.17 30.43
CA SER A 41 -19.46 12.90 29.35
C SER A 41 -18.54 13.92 28.68
N ALA A 42 -17.83 14.73 29.48
CA ALA A 42 -16.87 15.70 28.96
C ALA A 42 -15.69 15.02 28.22
N ALA A 43 -15.23 13.88 28.71
CA ALA A 43 -14.21 13.10 28.01
C ALA A 43 -14.72 12.54 26.66
N ALA A 44 -15.98 12.10 26.62
CA ALA A 44 -16.61 11.62 25.37
C ALA A 44 -16.77 12.76 24.35
N ALA A 45 -17.16 13.96 24.79
CA ALA A 45 -17.25 15.14 23.94
C ALA A 45 -15.92 15.50 23.29
N VAL A 46 -14.81 15.46 24.04
CA VAL A 46 -13.47 15.65 23.49
C VAL A 46 -13.13 14.58 22.45
N GLN A 47 -13.47 13.32 22.69
CA GLN A 47 -13.24 12.26 21.70
C GLN A 47 -14.05 12.47 20.42
N GLN A 48 -15.32 12.87 20.55
CA GLN A 48 -16.16 13.19 19.41
C GLN A 48 -15.58 14.37 18.59
N ALA A 49 -15.17 15.44 19.25
CA ALA A 49 -14.56 16.60 18.59
C ALA A 49 -13.25 16.23 17.86
N ARG A 50 -12.43 15.34 18.44
CA ARG A 50 -11.22 14.80 17.78
C ARG A 50 -11.56 13.98 16.55
N ALA A 51 -12.60 13.13 16.62
CA ALA A 51 -13.06 12.34 15.50
C ALA A 51 -13.52 13.23 14.33
N LEU A 52 -14.27 14.31 14.61
CA LEU A 52 -14.69 15.29 13.60
C LEU A 52 -13.49 15.95 12.90
N VAL A 53 -12.47 16.34 13.67
CA VAL A 53 -11.24 16.92 13.08
C VAL A 53 -10.49 15.89 12.24
N THR A 54 -10.45 14.65 12.67
CA THR A 54 -9.82 13.58 11.90
C THR A 54 -10.56 13.36 10.58
N SER A 55 -11.90 13.32 10.59
CA SER A 55 -12.71 13.24 9.38
C SER A 55 -12.44 14.42 8.45
N ALA A 56 -12.49 15.65 8.95
CA ALA A 56 -12.22 16.83 8.15
C ALA A 56 -10.80 16.85 7.56
N ARG A 57 -9.80 16.31 8.26
CA ARG A 57 -8.45 16.17 7.72
C ARG A 57 -8.35 15.13 6.62
N ILE A 58 -9.10 14.03 6.73
CA ILE A 58 -9.19 13.02 5.67
C ILE A 58 -9.82 13.63 4.43
N ASP A 59 -10.94 14.34 4.60
CA ASP A 59 -11.63 15.02 3.50
C ASP A 59 -10.72 16.05 2.81
N LEU A 60 -9.96 16.81 3.58
CA LEU A 60 -8.96 17.73 3.04
C LEU A 60 -7.84 16.97 2.30
N GLY A 61 -7.46 15.78 2.78
CA GLY A 61 -6.46 14.93 2.12
C GLY A 61 -6.88 14.50 0.72
N TYR A 62 -8.17 14.29 0.48
CA TYR A 62 -8.69 13.95 -0.85
C TYR A 62 -8.58 15.09 -1.87
N ALA A 63 -8.40 16.32 -1.43
CA ALA A 63 -8.12 17.45 -2.33
C ALA A 63 -6.71 17.39 -2.94
N SER A 64 -5.81 16.55 -2.40
CA SER A 64 -4.44 16.38 -2.88
C SER A 64 -4.27 14.98 -3.47
N VAL A 65 -4.30 14.86 -4.78
CA VAL A 65 -4.08 13.59 -5.47
C VAL A 65 -2.58 13.39 -5.69
N THR A 66 -2.04 12.34 -5.07
CA THR A 66 -0.63 11.98 -5.16
C THR A 66 -0.45 10.64 -5.88
N ALA A 67 0.71 10.46 -6.49
CA ALA A 67 1.09 9.19 -7.10
C ALA A 67 1.27 8.11 -6.04
N PRO A 68 0.60 6.94 -6.15
CA PRO A 68 0.76 5.85 -5.19
C PRO A 68 2.09 5.11 -5.30
N ILE A 69 2.75 5.21 -6.45
CA ILE A 69 4.04 4.59 -6.75
C ILE A 69 4.97 5.60 -7.43
N SER A 70 6.27 5.34 -7.34
CA SER A 70 7.25 6.06 -8.15
C SER A 70 7.24 5.54 -9.58
N GLY A 71 7.24 6.44 -10.55
CA GLY A 71 7.18 6.05 -11.96
C GLY A 71 6.96 7.26 -12.88
N ARG A 72 6.70 6.99 -14.13
CA ARG A 72 6.40 7.99 -15.15
C ARG A 72 4.89 8.08 -15.38
N ALA A 73 4.35 9.28 -15.24
CA ALA A 73 2.96 9.52 -15.57
C ALA A 73 2.75 9.52 -17.09
N ASN A 74 1.72 8.82 -17.53
CA ASN A 74 1.28 8.79 -18.91
C ASN A 74 0.42 10.00 -19.25
N LYS A 75 -0.15 9.99 -20.46
CA LYS A 75 -1.06 11.03 -20.92
C LYS A 75 -2.24 11.19 -19.94
N GLN A 76 -2.59 12.43 -19.66
CA GLN A 76 -3.80 12.76 -18.90
C GLN A 76 -5.06 12.24 -19.61
N GLN A 77 -5.99 11.70 -18.82
CA GLN A 77 -7.27 11.16 -19.31
C GLN A 77 -8.42 12.16 -19.16
N VAL A 78 -8.21 13.21 -18.36
CA VAL A 78 -9.20 14.26 -18.10
C VAL A 78 -8.61 15.62 -18.42
N THR A 79 -9.46 16.53 -18.90
CA THR A 79 -9.08 17.91 -19.20
C THR A 79 -9.09 18.77 -17.92
N GLU A 80 -8.33 19.86 -17.94
CA GLU A 80 -8.37 20.85 -16.86
C GLU A 80 -9.78 21.42 -16.70
N GLY A 81 -10.22 21.58 -15.45
CA GLY A 81 -11.57 22.03 -15.12
C GLY A 81 -12.66 20.96 -15.12
N ALA A 82 -12.34 19.71 -15.48
CA ALA A 82 -13.28 18.61 -15.38
C ALA A 82 -13.56 18.25 -13.91
N LEU A 83 -14.83 17.99 -13.59
CA LEU A 83 -15.23 17.45 -12.29
C LEU A 83 -14.81 15.98 -12.19
N VAL A 84 -14.10 15.63 -11.15
CA VAL A 84 -13.59 14.28 -10.91
C VAL A 84 -13.95 13.79 -9.51
N GLY A 85 -14.19 12.49 -9.38
CA GLY A 85 -14.25 11.80 -8.10
C GLY A 85 -15.61 11.74 -7.39
N GLU A 86 -16.62 12.48 -7.82
CA GLU A 86 -17.95 12.40 -7.21
C GLU A 86 -18.78 11.28 -7.85
N GLY A 87 -19.14 10.26 -7.06
CA GLY A 87 -20.04 9.15 -7.47
C GLY A 87 -19.37 8.02 -8.26
N SER A 88 -18.24 8.22 -8.91
CA SER A 88 -17.48 7.17 -9.59
C SER A 88 -15.99 7.46 -9.60
N ALA A 89 -15.18 6.41 -9.56
CA ALA A 89 -13.74 6.56 -9.70
C ALA A 89 -13.40 7.08 -11.11
N THR A 90 -12.76 8.26 -11.17
CA THR A 90 -12.32 8.85 -12.43
C THR A 90 -10.83 8.61 -12.62
N LEU A 91 -10.45 7.96 -13.73
CA LEU A 91 -9.06 7.75 -14.08
C LEU A 91 -8.44 9.07 -14.55
N LEU A 92 -7.50 9.61 -13.78
CA LEU A 92 -6.80 10.86 -14.12
C LEU A 92 -5.63 10.60 -15.06
N THR A 93 -4.78 9.65 -14.73
CA THR A 93 -3.65 9.18 -15.52
C THR A 93 -3.21 7.82 -15.02
N THR A 94 -2.41 7.11 -15.80
CA THR A 94 -1.73 5.88 -15.38
C THR A 94 -0.28 6.20 -15.09
N ILE A 95 0.27 5.60 -14.03
CA ILE A 95 1.69 5.73 -13.68
C ILE A 95 2.34 4.38 -13.90
N ASP A 96 3.31 4.34 -14.81
CA ASP A 96 4.08 3.14 -15.09
C ASP A 96 5.40 3.19 -14.32
N GLN A 97 5.67 2.12 -13.59
CA GLN A 97 6.97 1.90 -12.96
C GLN A 97 7.96 1.52 -14.06
N ILE A 98 9.06 2.28 -14.16
CA ILE A 98 10.07 2.07 -15.19
C ILE A 98 11.28 1.31 -14.65
N ASP A 99 11.55 1.42 -13.36
CA ASP A 99 12.63 0.73 -12.67
C ASP A 99 12.16 0.27 -11.28
N PRO A 100 12.28 -1.05 -10.98
CA PRO A 100 12.57 -2.15 -11.90
C PRO A 100 11.40 -2.45 -12.86
N LEU A 101 11.69 -3.12 -13.98
CA LEU A 101 10.69 -3.67 -14.91
C LEU A 101 10.42 -5.13 -14.62
N TYR A 102 9.22 -5.59 -14.99
CA TYR A 102 8.87 -7.01 -15.02
C TYR A 102 8.92 -7.52 -16.45
N VAL A 103 9.68 -8.59 -16.65
CA VAL A 103 9.71 -9.33 -17.91
C VAL A 103 8.88 -10.59 -17.73
N ASN A 104 7.79 -10.70 -18.50
CA ASN A 104 6.93 -11.88 -18.50
C ASN A 104 7.28 -12.73 -19.72
N PHE A 105 7.52 -14.02 -19.50
CA PHE A 105 7.81 -14.96 -20.57
C PHE A 105 7.19 -16.32 -20.24
N SER A 106 7.06 -17.17 -21.24
CA SER A 106 6.53 -18.51 -21.07
C SER A 106 7.55 -19.54 -21.53
N MET A 107 7.60 -20.66 -20.83
CA MET A 107 8.46 -21.80 -21.16
C MET A 107 7.58 -23.03 -21.33
N ASN A 108 7.97 -23.92 -22.27
CA ASN A 108 7.28 -25.17 -22.44
C ASN A 108 7.46 -26.07 -21.18
N SER A 109 6.37 -26.71 -20.76
CA SER A 109 6.39 -27.58 -19.57
C SER A 109 7.39 -28.74 -19.68
N GLN A 110 7.64 -29.22 -20.89
CA GLN A 110 8.64 -30.28 -21.12
C GLN A 110 10.08 -29.78 -20.92
N GLU A 111 10.38 -28.55 -21.39
CA GLU A 111 11.69 -27.91 -21.18
C GLU A 111 11.94 -27.66 -19.69
N LEU A 112 10.91 -27.17 -18.99
CA LEU A 112 10.99 -26.97 -17.54
C LEU A 112 11.28 -28.30 -16.82
N ALA A 113 10.61 -29.39 -17.20
CA ALA A 113 10.85 -30.71 -16.62
C ALA A 113 12.27 -31.22 -16.90
N GLN A 114 12.80 -30.97 -18.10
CA GLN A 114 14.19 -31.31 -18.45
C GLN A 114 15.21 -30.51 -17.62
N LEU A 115 14.97 -29.22 -17.41
CA LEU A 115 15.81 -28.38 -16.57
C LEU A 115 15.79 -28.85 -15.11
N GLN A 116 14.62 -29.21 -14.58
CA GLN A 116 14.48 -29.76 -13.23
C GLN A 116 15.20 -31.14 -13.10
N ALA A 117 15.11 -31.99 -14.10
CA ALA A 117 15.82 -33.24 -14.13
C ALA A 117 17.35 -33.04 -14.20
N ALA A 118 17.84 -32.13 -15.02
CA ALA A 118 19.25 -31.74 -15.07
C ALA A 118 19.77 -31.17 -13.75
N GLN A 119 18.94 -30.41 -13.06
CA GLN A 119 19.24 -29.89 -11.71
C GLN A 119 19.40 -31.04 -10.70
N SER A 120 18.48 -32.03 -10.72
CA SER A 120 18.55 -33.17 -9.80
C SER A 120 19.79 -34.04 -10.03
N GLN A 121 20.34 -34.00 -11.23
CA GLN A 121 21.58 -34.69 -11.61
C GLN A 121 22.86 -33.87 -11.35
N GLY A 122 22.73 -32.67 -10.81
CA GLY A 122 23.86 -31.78 -10.54
C GLY A 122 24.52 -31.16 -11.78
N SER A 123 23.91 -31.33 -12.96
CA SER A 123 24.44 -30.82 -14.23
C SER A 123 24.15 -29.32 -14.45
N VAL A 124 23.15 -28.79 -13.75
CA VAL A 124 22.73 -27.38 -13.80
C VAL A 124 22.35 -26.92 -12.39
N GLU A 125 22.95 -25.83 -11.90
CA GLU A 125 22.49 -25.17 -10.69
C GLU A 125 21.37 -24.22 -11.02
N LEU A 126 20.13 -24.67 -10.96
CA LEU A 126 18.98 -23.79 -10.89
C LEU A 126 18.86 -23.31 -9.43
N SER A 127 19.38 -22.16 -9.18
CA SER A 127 19.07 -21.45 -7.95
C SER A 127 17.56 -21.17 -7.95
N GLY A 128 16.83 -21.52 -6.89
CA GLY A 128 15.36 -21.33 -6.84
C GLY A 128 14.91 -19.89 -7.14
N VAL A 129 13.59 -19.67 -7.16
CA VAL A 129 12.99 -18.33 -7.31
C VAL A 129 13.72 -17.33 -6.42
N GLY A 130 14.14 -16.21 -7.00
CA GLY A 130 14.93 -15.15 -6.33
C GLY A 130 16.46 -15.32 -6.44
N LYS A 131 16.97 -16.41 -7.03
CA LYS A 131 18.41 -16.65 -7.24
C LYS A 131 18.77 -16.93 -8.70
N THR A 132 17.82 -17.36 -9.52
CA THR A 132 18.06 -17.62 -10.94
C THR A 132 18.12 -16.31 -11.69
N THR A 133 19.25 -16.07 -12.37
CA THR A 133 19.44 -14.90 -13.22
C THR A 133 19.02 -15.21 -14.65
N ILE A 134 18.45 -14.22 -15.31
CA ILE A 134 18.12 -14.27 -16.74
C ILE A 134 18.84 -13.14 -17.48
N ASP A 135 19.28 -13.44 -18.69
CA ASP A 135 19.79 -12.44 -19.62
C ASP A 135 18.72 -12.09 -20.62
N VAL A 136 18.59 -10.80 -20.91
CA VAL A 136 17.61 -10.29 -21.85
C VAL A 136 18.31 -9.86 -23.13
N LEU A 137 17.76 -10.27 -24.25
CA LEU A 137 18.21 -9.83 -25.58
C LEU A 137 17.23 -8.76 -26.09
N LEU A 138 17.79 -7.67 -26.58
CA LEU A 138 17.02 -6.59 -27.18
C LEU A 138 16.57 -7.00 -28.61
N GLY A 139 15.60 -6.29 -29.17
CA GLY A 139 15.09 -6.58 -30.50
C GLY A 139 16.10 -6.50 -31.64
N ASP A 140 17.26 -5.85 -31.42
CA ASP A 140 18.40 -5.83 -32.33
C ASP A 140 19.37 -7.00 -32.18
N GLY A 141 19.08 -7.92 -31.24
CA GLY A 141 19.93 -9.05 -30.90
C GLY A 141 21.06 -8.76 -29.92
N SER A 142 21.23 -7.52 -29.50
CA SER A 142 22.22 -7.16 -28.48
C SER A 142 21.77 -7.62 -27.10
N LYS A 143 22.76 -7.97 -26.25
CA LYS A 143 22.46 -8.34 -24.84
C LYS A 143 22.29 -7.06 -24.01
N TYR A 144 21.22 -7.02 -23.22
CA TYR A 144 21.01 -5.96 -22.25
C TYR A 144 22.08 -6.00 -21.18
N ALA A 145 22.51 -4.80 -20.71
CA ALA A 145 23.63 -4.69 -19.78
C ALA A 145 23.38 -5.26 -18.38
N HIS A 146 22.12 -5.30 -17.96
CA HIS A 146 21.73 -5.80 -16.64
C HIS A 146 21.00 -7.13 -16.75
N SER A 147 21.36 -8.07 -15.88
CA SER A 147 20.67 -9.35 -15.80
C SER A 147 19.45 -9.23 -14.87
N GLY A 148 18.35 -9.87 -15.24
CA GLY A 148 17.15 -9.95 -14.41
C GLY A 148 17.24 -11.11 -13.41
N THR A 149 16.39 -11.05 -12.40
CA THR A 149 16.23 -12.13 -11.41
C THR A 149 14.84 -12.71 -11.52
N LEU A 150 14.74 -14.04 -11.65
CA LEU A 150 13.46 -14.75 -11.67
C LEU A 150 12.78 -14.57 -10.31
N ASP A 151 11.62 -13.92 -10.27
CA ASP A 151 10.87 -13.66 -9.03
C ASP A 151 9.59 -14.50 -8.92
N PHE A 152 9.06 -14.98 -10.04
CA PHE A 152 7.84 -15.76 -10.09
C PHE A 152 7.91 -16.86 -11.14
N SER A 153 7.40 -18.04 -10.77
CA SER A 153 7.12 -19.17 -11.67
C SER A 153 5.73 -19.70 -11.36
N SER A 154 4.87 -19.76 -12.37
CA SER A 154 3.55 -20.36 -12.21
C SER A 154 3.68 -21.83 -11.81
N VAL A 155 2.84 -22.29 -10.89
CA VAL A 155 2.71 -23.70 -10.50
C VAL A 155 1.78 -24.45 -11.45
N THR A 156 1.03 -23.72 -12.28
CA THR A 156 0.01 -24.26 -13.18
C THR A 156 0.48 -24.15 -14.62
N VAL A 157 0.36 -25.26 -15.35
CA VAL A 157 0.55 -25.30 -16.81
C VAL A 157 -0.73 -24.83 -17.48
N ASP A 158 -0.62 -23.94 -18.45
CA ASP A 158 -1.76 -23.57 -19.30
C ASP A 158 -2.12 -24.77 -20.19
N PRO A 159 -3.35 -25.31 -20.08
CA PRO A 159 -3.73 -26.51 -20.82
C PRO A 159 -3.89 -26.27 -22.33
N GLY A 160 -4.10 -25.02 -22.76
CA GLY A 160 -4.24 -24.67 -24.16
C GLY A 160 -2.91 -24.58 -24.92
N THR A 161 -1.86 -24.13 -24.22
CA THR A 161 -0.53 -23.89 -24.82
C THR A 161 0.53 -24.88 -24.32
N GLY A 162 0.29 -25.58 -23.23
CA GLY A 162 1.28 -26.46 -22.59
C GLY A 162 2.47 -25.72 -21.98
N THR A 163 2.31 -24.42 -21.71
CA THR A 163 3.39 -23.56 -21.20
C THR A 163 3.19 -23.17 -19.74
N VAL A 164 4.29 -22.83 -19.09
CA VAL A 164 4.36 -22.28 -17.74
C VAL A 164 4.75 -20.80 -17.84
N SER A 165 4.01 -19.93 -17.18
CA SER A 165 4.32 -18.50 -17.13
C SER A 165 5.39 -18.22 -16.08
N LEU A 166 6.37 -17.45 -16.47
CA LEU A 166 7.51 -17.02 -15.67
C LEU A 166 7.58 -15.51 -15.67
N ARG A 167 8.05 -14.94 -14.58
CA ARG A 167 8.31 -13.49 -14.47
C ARG A 167 9.68 -13.27 -13.85
N ALA A 168 10.39 -12.31 -14.39
CA ALA A 168 11.63 -11.84 -13.80
C ALA A 168 11.60 -10.36 -13.57
N THR A 169 12.26 -9.93 -12.53
CA THR A 169 12.50 -8.52 -12.22
C THR A 169 13.81 -8.09 -12.86
N LEU A 170 13.78 -7.05 -13.68
CA LEU A 170 14.90 -6.54 -14.44
C LEU A 170 15.20 -5.09 -14.01
N PRO A 171 16.39 -4.78 -13.50
CA PRO A 171 16.82 -3.41 -13.23
C PRO A 171 16.87 -2.59 -14.54
N ASN A 172 16.38 -1.37 -14.51
CA ASN A 172 16.40 -0.46 -15.68
C ASN A 172 16.78 0.97 -15.27
N PRO A 173 17.94 1.17 -14.64
CA PRO A 173 18.35 2.47 -14.12
C PRO A 173 18.53 3.52 -15.21
N GLU A 174 18.92 3.13 -16.41
CA GLU A 174 19.12 4.01 -17.56
C GLU A 174 17.82 4.27 -18.37
N HIS A 175 16.71 3.63 -17.98
CA HIS A 175 15.40 3.76 -18.61
C HIS A 175 15.43 3.46 -20.14
N VAL A 176 16.32 2.56 -20.56
CA VAL A 176 16.48 2.13 -21.96
C VAL A 176 15.28 1.31 -22.42
N LEU A 177 14.80 0.42 -21.54
CA LEU A 177 13.63 -0.40 -21.82
C LEU A 177 12.35 0.34 -21.45
N LEU A 178 11.34 0.21 -22.31
CA LEU A 178 10.02 0.78 -22.09
C LEU A 178 9.00 -0.30 -21.73
N PRO A 179 8.06 -0.03 -20.83
CA PRO A 179 6.96 -0.95 -20.55
C PRO A 179 6.17 -1.27 -21.85
N GLY A 180 5.88 -2.56 -22.05
CA GLY A 180 5.17 -3.04 -23.24
C GLY A 180 6.07 -3.37 -24.43
N ALA A 181 7.39 -3.20 -24.34
CA ALA A 181 8.32 -3.66 -25.36
C ALA A 181 8.48 -5.19 -25.32
N PHE A 182 8.73 -5.78 -26.49
CA PHE A 182 9.11 -7.20 -26.59
C PHE A 182 10.64 -7.31 -26.57
N VAL A 183 11.11 -8.31 -25.86
CA VAL A 183 12.53 -8.65 -25.67
C VAL A 183 12.73 -10.14 -25.82
#